data_6db8b88336498586aa22d9fd2bcea20e
#
_entry.id   6db8b88336498586aa22d9fd2bcea20e
#
_cell.length_a   1.000
_cell.length_b   1.000
_cell.length_c   1.000
_cell.angle_alpha   90.00
_cell.angle_beta   90.00
_cell.angle_gamma   90.00
#
_symmetry.space_group_name_H-M   'P 1'
#
loop_
_entity.id
_entity.type
_entity.pdbx_description
1 polymer ?
#
loop_
_entity_poly.entity_id
_entity_poly.type
_entity_poly.pdbx_seq_one_letter_code
_entity_poly.pdbx_strand_id
1 'polypeptide(L)'
;MINQTGFYHGVITDAGLSQSTNGFPQEVLALKATEVYDPDTETYLPADPDADEITAYLVLIHSKDRETKNCQQLKKITQWDGASFVALSEMNMADMPIAFRVEERTYNENTTLQVTWIDTLDASPTRTVQKLDAKDVQALQTRYAS
;
A
#
# COMPACT_ATOMS: atom_id res chain seq x y z
N MET A 1 0.34 14.31 12.19
CA MET A 1 -0.41 13.47 11.22
C MET A 1 -0.11 13.93 9.80
N ILE A 2 0.12 13.00 8.91
CA ILE A 2 0.35 13.32 7.51
C ILE A 2 -0.87 14.08 6.95
N ASN A 3 -0.62 15.22 6.32
CA ASN A 3 -1.66 16.11 5.81
C ASN A 3 -1.55 16.38 4.31
N GLN A 4 -0.67 15.67 3.60
CA GLN A 4 -0.47 15.84 2.17
C GLN A 4 -0.44 14.50 1.46
N THR A 5 -1.00 14.47 0.25
CA THR A 5 -0.83 13.31 -0.64
C THR A 5 0.62 13.20 -1.07
N GLY A 6 1.05 12.00 -1.39
CA GLY A 6 2.41 11.79 -1.87
C GLY A 6 2.89 10.36 -1.67
N PHE A 7 4.14 10.17 -1.99
CA PHE A 7 4.85 8.91 -1.83
C PHE A 7 5.88 9.06 -0.71
N TYR A 8 5.85 8.16 0.25
CA TYR A 8 6.65 8.24 1.46
C TYR A 8 7.46 6.98 1.66
N HIS A 9 8.63 7.14 2.27
CA HIS A 9 9.36 6.06 2.93
C HIS A 9 9.19 6.21 4.43
N GLY A 10 9.09 5.10 5.12
CA GLY A 10 8.95 5.13 6.57
C GLY A 10 9.10 3.76 7.19
N VAL A 11 8.53 3.62 8.38
CA VAL A 11 8.55 2.37 9.13
C VAL A 11 7.17 2.07 9.70
N ILE A 12 6.90 0.78 9.86
CA ILE A 12 5.74 0.30 10.61
C ILE A 12 6.10 0.37 12.09
N THR A 13 5.30 1.07 12.88
CA THR A 13 5.54 1.17 14.33
C THR A 13 4.69 0.20 15.13
N ASP A 14 3.52 -0.14 14.60
CA ASP A 14 2.61 -1.10 15.22
C ASP A 14 1.71 -1.71 14.14
N ALA A 15 1.21 -2.90 14.39
CA ALA A 15 0.33 -3.59 13.46
C ALA A 15 -0.64 -4.49 14.21
N GLY A 16 -1.82 -4.68 13.66
CA GLY A 16 -2.82 -5.55 14.25
C GLY A 16 -3.84 -6.03 13.24
N LEU A 17 -4.28 -7.26 13.40
CA LEU A 17 -5.35 -7.83 12.58
C LEU A 17 -6.70 -7.43 13.20
N SER A 18 -7.62 -6.94 12.37
CA SER A 18 -8.95 -6.57 12.79
C SER A 18 -9.97 -6.89 11.70
N GLN A 19 -11.17 -6.35 11.82
CA GLN A 19 -12.20 -6.47 10.79
C GLN A 19 -12.64 -5.09 10.34
N SER A 20 -12.91 -4.96 9.04
CA SER A 20 -13.48 -3.74 8.49
C SER A 20 -14.92 -3.56 8.97
N THR A 21 -15.51 -2.41 8.69
CA THR A 21 -16.92 -2.11 9.02
C THR A 21 -17.88 -3.19 8.49
N ASN A 22 -17.55 -3.78 7.35
CA ASN A 22 -18.36 -4.85 6.73
C ASN A 22 -17.94 -6.25 7.17
N GLY A 23 -17.04 -6.39 8.15
CA GLY A 23 -16.61 -7.68 8.69
C GLY A 23 -15.51 -8.39 7.91
N PHE A 24 -14.88 -7.74 6.93
CA PHE A 24 -13.79 -8.34 6.17
C PHE A 24 -12.47 -8.30 6.97
N PRO A 25 -11.58 -9.32 6.81
CA PRO A 25 -10.27 -9.29 7.47
C PRO A 25 -9.48 -8.06 7.02
N GLN A 26 -8.87 -7.37 7.99
CA GLN A 26 -8.19 -6.13 7.75
C GLN A 26 -6.94 -6.05 8.62
N GLU A 27 -5.79 -5.72 8.01
CA GLU A 27 -4.57 -5.42 8.76
C GLU A 27 -4.47 -3.92 8.96
N VAL A 28 -4.26 -3.49 10.18
CA VAL A 28 -4.10 -2.09 10.54
C VAL A 28 -2.64 -1.83 10.83
N LEU A 29 -2.04 -0.88 10.12
CA LEU A 29 -0.63 -0.53 10.29
C LEU A 29 -0.52 0.92 10.77
N ALA A 30 0.20 1.13 11.87
CA ALA A 30 0.61 2.47 12.26
C ALA A 30 1.94 2.77 11.57
N LEU A 31 1.99 3.83 10.77
CA LEU A 31 3.13 4.19 9.94
C LEU A 31 3.69 5.54 10.36
N LYS A 32 5.02 5.66 10.36
CA LYS A 32 5.73 6.93 10.52
C LYS A 32 6.60 7.15 9.30
N ALA A 33 6.49 8.35 8.69
CA ALA A 33 7.29 8.70 7.53
C ALA A 33 8.65 9.22 7.96
N THR A 34 9.70 8.75 7.31
CA THR A 34 11.07 9.26 7.47
C THR A 34 11.49 10.12 6.31
N GLU A 35 10.90 9.90 5.15
CA GLU A 35 11.20 10.64 3.92
C GLU A 35 9.93 10.80 3.09
N VAL A 36 9.87 11.90 2.33
CA VAL A 36 8.81 12.17 1.37
C VAL A 36 9.44 12.43 0.01
N TYR A 37 8.86 11.85 -1.05
CA TYR A 37 9.33 12.06 -2.41
C TYR A 37 8.88 13.43 -2.93
N ASP A 38 9.84 14.21 -3.43
CA ASP A 38 9.59 15.49 -4.10
C ASP A 38 9.64 15.26 -5.63
N PRO A 39 8.50 15.32 -6.33
CA PRO A 39 8.48 15.10 -7.77
C PRO A 39 9.17 16.21 -8.57
N ASP A 40 9.28 17.42 -8.00
CA ASP A 40 9.91 18.55 -8.69
C ASP A 40 11.43 18.37 -8.80
N THR A 41 12.05 17.85 -7.75
CA THR A 41 13.51 17.59 -7.72
C THR A 41 13.85 16.13 -7.97
N GLU A 42 12.84 15.25 -8.01
CA GLU A 42 12.99 13.79 -8.14
C GLU A 42 13.90 13.20 -7.05
N THR A 43 13.80 13.75 -5.85
CA THR A 43 14.60 13.31 -4.69
C THR A 43 13.70 13.12 -3.48
N TYR A 44 14.21 12.38 -2.48
CA TYR A 44 13.56 12.23 -1.19
C TYR A 44 14.02 13.32 -0.24
N LEU A 45 13.08 13.98 0.40
CA LEU A 45 13.32 15.00 1.42
C LEU A 45 13.03 14.40 2.80
N PRO A 46 13.75 14.86 3.85
CA PRO A 46 13.46 14.40 5.21
C PRO A 46 12.02 14.71 5.61
N ALA A 47 11.35 13.75 6.25
CA ALA A 47 10.08 13.94 6.92
C ALA A 47 10.31 13.86 8.42
N ASP A 48 9.35 14.38 9.20
CA ASP A 48 9.42 14.33 10.66
C ASP A 48 8.65 13.10 11.17
N PRO A 49 9.33 12.03 11.62
CA PRO A 49 8.63 10.83 12.07
C PRO A 49 7.70 11.06 13.26
N ASP A 50 7.94 12.10 14.05
CA ASP A 50 7.09 12.41 15.20
C ASP A 50 5.81 13.14 14.79
N ALA A 51 5.82 13.85 13.66
CA ALA A 51 4.66 14.58 13.15
C ALA A 51 4.01 13.89 11.95
N ASP A 52 4.80 13.25 11.09
CA ASP A 52 4.34 12.66 9.85
C ASP A 52 3.98 11.18 10.04
N GLU A 53 2.82 10.96 10.65
CA GLU A 53 2.28 9.63 10.90
C GLU A 53 0.91 9.45 10.25
N ILE A 54 0.58 8.21 9.93
CA ILE A 54 -0.73 7.85 9.39
C ILE A 54 -1.04 6.38 9.71
N THR A 55 -2.31 6.06 9.83
CA THR A 55 -2.76 4.68 10.01
C THR A 55 -3.28 4.15 8.67
N ALA A 56 -2.78 2.98 8.28
CA ALA A 56 -3.22 2.28 7.07
C ALA A 56 -4.21 1.18 7.44
N TYR A 57 -5.32 1.14 6.74
CA TYR A 57 -6.36 0.11 6.90
C TYR A 57 -6.39 -0.73 5.63
N LEU A 58 -5.79 -1.91 5.70
CA LEU A 58 -5.60 -2.79 4.55
C LEU A 58 -6.58 -3.94 4.59
N VAL A 59 -7.68 -3.83 3.86
CA VAL A 59 -8.61 -4.95 3.71
C VAL A 59 -7.91 -6.04 2.91
N LEU A 60 -7.86 -7.25 3.46
CA LEU A 60 -7.09 -8.35 2.88
C LEU A 60 -7.92 -9.22 1.95
N ILE A 61 -9.16 -9.50 2.35
CA ILE A 61 -10.09 -10.27 1.55
C ILE A 61 -11.38 -9.47 1.42
N HIS A 62 -11.86 -9.32 0.21
CA HIS A 62 -13.08 -8.58 -0.08
C HIS A 62 -14.19 -9.54 -0.53
N SER A 63 -15.33 -8.99 -0.98
CA SER A 63 -16.46 -9.79 -1.43
C SER A 63 -16.03 -10.93 -2.37
N LYS A 64 -16.70 -12.09 -2.27
CA LYS A 64 -16.42 -13.32 -3.03
C LYS A 64 -15.07 -13.96 -2.66
N ASP A 65 -14.58 -13.74 -1.44
CA ASP A 65 -13.35 -14.33 -0.91
C ASP A 65 -12.12 -14.07 -1.79
N ARG A 66 -12.09 -12.91 -2.45
CA ARG A 66 -10.96 -12.52 -3.29
C ARG A 66 -9.94 -11.72 -2.50
N GLU A 67 -8.69 -12.10 -2.68
CA GLU A 67 -7.54 -11.37 -2.16
C GLU A 67 -7.45 -9.99 -2.81
N THR A 68 -7.22 -8.95 -2.01
CA THR A 68 -7.07 -7.58 -2.49
C THR A 68 -5.63 -7.31 -2.94
N LYS A 69 -5.43 -6.18 -3.64
CA LYS A 69 -4.08 -5.71 -3.97
C LYS A 69 -3.27 -5.41 -2.72
N ASN A 70 -3.90 -4.83 -1.69
CA ASN A 70 -3.21 -4.55 -0.43
C ASN A 70 -2.76 -5.82 0.26
N CYS A 71 -3.52 -6.90 0.16
CA CYS A 71 -3.10 -8.21 0.67
C CYS A 71 -1.84 -8.70 -0.04
N GLN A 72 -1.81 -8.60 -1.37
CA GLN A 72 -0.64 -8.99 -2.16
C GLN A 72 0.59 -8.15 -1.80
N GLN A 73 0.40 -6.85 -1.60
CA GLN A 73 1.46 -5.94 -1.18
C GLN A 73 2.00 -6.30 0.21
N LEU A 74 1.10 -6.58 1.15
CA LEU A 74 1.47 -6.98 2.50
C LEU A 74 2.27 -8.28 2.50
N LYS A 75 1.86 -9.26 1.72
CA LYS A 75 2.59 -10.53 1.56
C LYS A 75 4.02 -10.29 1.04
N LYS A 76 4.17 -9.39 0.09
CA LYS A 76 5.48 -9.05 -0.47
C LYS A 76 6.40 -8.43 0.57
N ILE A 77 5.89 -7.50 1.38
CA ILE A 77 6.67 -6.78 2.38
C ILE A 77 7.04 -7.68 3.55
N THR A 78 6.09 -8.46 4.06
CA THR A 78 6.22 -9.23 5.30
C THR A 78 6.66 -10.67 5.08
N GLN A 79 6.61 -11.17 3.85
CA GLN A 79 6.83 -12.57 3.50
C GLN A 79 5.75 -13.51 4.10
N TRP A 80 4.60 -12.97 4.49
CA TRP A 80 3.46 -13.76 4.93
C TRP A 80 2.92 -14.60 3.76
N ASP A 81 2.54 -15.84 4.03
CA ASP A 81 2.08 -16.76 2.98
C ASP A 81 0.65 -16.51 2.49
N GLY A 82 -0.11 -15.67 3.19
CA GLY A 82 -1.50 -15.35 2.84
C GLY A 82 -2.51 -16.40 3.28
N ALA A 83 -2.08 -17.47 3.92
CA ALA A 83 -2.96 -18.59 4.29
C ALA A 83 -3.39 -18.58 5.75
N SER A 84 -2.50 -18.16 6.66
CA SER A 84 -2.77 -18.22 8.09
C SER A 84 -2.91 -16.83 8.70
N PHE A 85 -4.12 -16.45 9.09
CA PHE A 85 -4.35 -15.21 9.84
C PHE A 85 -3.79 -15.27 11.25
N VAL A 86 -3.67 -16.46 11.84
CA VAL A 86 -3.00 -16.63 13.14
C VAL A 86 -1.53 -16.25 13.01
N ALA A 87 -0.85 -16.74 11.98
CA ALA A 87 0.54 -16.37 11.72
C ALA A 87 0.71 -14.87 11.50
N LEU A 88 -0.20 -14.25 10.74
CA LEU A 88 -0.19 -12.80 10.51
C LEU A 88 -0.37 -12.03 11.82
N SER A 89 -1.32 -12.45 12.66
CA SER A 89 -1.61 -11.77 13.93
C SER A 89 -0.46 -11.85 14.93
N GLU A 90 0.37 -12.88 14.83
CA GLU A 90 1.53 -13.08 15.70
C GLU A 90 2.83 -12.48 15.15
N MET A 91 2.79 -11.96 13.92
CA MET A 91 3.96 -11.40 13.27
C MET A 91 4.34 -10.06 13.89
N ASN A 92 5.62 -9.90 14.24
CA ASN A 92 6.14 -8.63 14.71
C ASN A 92 6.61 -7.80 13.53
N MET A 93 5.86 -6.73 13.22
CA MET A 93 6.17 -5.82 12.13
C MET A 93 6.82 -4.51 12.60
N ALA A 94 7.08 -4.36 13.90
CA ALA A 94 7.67 -3.13 14.43
C ALA A 94 9.03 -2.85 13.78
N ASP A 95 9.27 -1.58 13.46
CA ASP A 95 10.49 -1.08 12.80
C ASP A 95 10.74 -1.64 11.39
N MET A 96 9.75 -2.31 10.79
CA MET A 96 9.88 -2.81 9.43
C MET A 96 9.82 -1.64 8.44
N PRO A 97 10.83 -1.49 7.55
CA PRO A 97 10.81 -0.42 6.55
C PRO A 97 9.73 -0.65 5.49
N ILE A 98 9.12 0.44 5.05
CA ILE A 98 8.00 0.39 4.12
C ILE A 98 7.94 1.66 3.27
N ALA A 99 7.57 1.50 2.00
CA ALA A 99 7.16 2.61 1.15
C ALA A 99 5.64 2.61 1.07
N PHE A 100 5.03 3.79 1.07
CA PHE A 100 3.57 3.89 1.00
C PHE A 100 3.13 5.16 0.29
N ARG A 101 1.97 5.06 -0.35
CA ARG A 101 1.35 6.19 -1.05
C ARG A 101 0.12 6.64 -0.28
N VAL A 102 0.01 7.96 -0.09
CA VAL A 102 -1.13 8.62 0.54
C VAL A 102 -1.91 9.35 -0.53
N GLU A 103 -3.19 9.06 -0.63
CA GLU A 103 -4.10 9.67 -1.60
C GLU A 103 -5.37 10.16 -0.92
N GLU A 104 -6.04 11.12 -1.55
CA GLU A 104 -7.34 11.58 -1.07
C GLU A 104 -8.43 10.59 -1.44
N ARG A 105 -9.33 10.33 -0.50
CA ARG A 105 -10.55 9.56 -0.70
C ARG A 105 -11.74 10.37 -0.23
N THR A 106 -12.75 10.47 -1.09
CA THR A 106 -13.99 11.19 -0.77
C THR A 106 -15.13 10.20 -0.63
N TYR A 107 -15.82 10.30 0.51
CA TYR A 107 -17.00 9.49 0.79
C TYR A 107 -18.04 10.37 1.48
N ASN A 108 -19.26 10.43 0.94
CA ASN A 108 -20.35 11.27 1.46
C ASN A 108 -19.91 12.73 1.71
N GLU A 109 -19.22 13.34 0.72
CA GLU A 109 -18.72 14.71 0.75
C GLU A 109 -17.58 14.95 1.77
N ASN A 110 -17.13 13.90 2.46
CA ASN A 110 -15.98 13.98 3.37
C ASN A 110 -14.72 13.47 2.66
N THR A 111 -13.70 14.32 2.59
CA THR A 111 -12.41 13.95 2.01
C THR A 111 -11.42 13.66 3.12
N THR A 112 -10.79 12.49 3.08
CA THR A 112 -9.75 12.06 4.01
C THR A 112 -8.52 11.60 3.26
N LEU A 113 -7.38 11.61 3.93
CA LEU A 113 -6.15 11.03 3.39
C LEU A 113 -6.06 9.58 3.84
N GLN A 114 -5.77 8.70 2.90
CA GLN A 114 -5.67 7.27 3.16
C GLN A 114 -4.45 6.69 2.48
N VAL A 115 -3.85 5.68 3.12
CA VAL A 115 -2.82 4.87 2.48
C VAL A 115 -3.50 3.94 1.49
N THR A 116 -3.18 4.10 0.22
CA THR A 116 -3.80 3.32 -0.85
C THR A 116 -2.89 2.25 -1.43
N TRP A 117 -1.60 2.32 -1.12
CA TRP A 117 -0.60 1.43 -1.69
C TRP A 117 0.60 1.34 -0.76
N ILE A 118 1.15 0.13 -0.61
CA ILE A 118 2.36 -0.15 0.16
C ILE A 118 3.30 -1.01 -0.66
N ASP A 119 4.61 -0.88 -0.41
CA ASP A 119 5.62 -1.70 -1.06
C ASP A 119 6.93 -1.65 -0.26
N THR A 120 7.94 -2.35 -0.77
CA THR A 120 9.30 -2.27 -0.25
C THR A 120 9.95 -0.93 -0.61
N LEU A 121 11.06 -0.58 0.06
CA LEU A 121 11.72 0.72 -0.14
C LEU A 121 12.31 0.90 -1.54
N ASP A 122 12.57 -0.18 -2.27
CA ASP A 122 13.12 -0.14 -3.62
C ASP A 122 12.05 0.11 -4.71
N ALA A 123 10.79 0.26 -4.32
CA ALA A 123 9.72 0.55 -5.28
C ALA A 123 9.86 1.95 -5.87
N SER A 124 9.46 2.09 -7.13
CA SER A 124 9.47 3.38 -7.81
C SER A 124 8.43 4.33 -7.21
N PRO A 125 8.79 5.59 -6.91
CA PRO A 125 7.82 6.57 -6.41
C PRO A 125 6.82 7.02 -7.47
N THR A 126 7.07 6.76 -8.74
CA THR A 126 6.16 7.10 -9.83
C THR A 126 5.38 5.87 -10.25
N ARG A 127 4.10 6.07 -10.60
CA ARG A 127 3.30 4.98 -11.15
C ARG A 127 3.85 4.63 -12.52
N THR A 128 4.28 3.38 -12.65
CA THR A 128 4.72 2.86 -13.94
C THR A 128 3.50 2.39 -14.72
N VAL A 129 3.33 2.91 -15.91
CA VAL A 129 2.33 2.38 -16.83
C VAL A 129 2.79 1.00 -17.26
N GLN A 130 2.00 -0.02 -16.91
CA GLN A 130 2.28 -1.37 -17.37
C GLN A 130 1.97 -1.46 -18.86
N LYS A 131 2.99 -1.73 -19.63
CA LYS A 131 2.86 -1.94 -21.07
C LYS A 131 3.04 -3.41 -21.38
N LEU A 132 2.23 -3.89 -22.29
CA LEU A 132 2.43 -5.24 -22.83
C LEU A 132 3.74 -5.26 -23.62
N ASP A 133 4.44 -6.38 -23.56
CA ASP A 133 5.60 -6.57 -24.43
C ASP A 133 5.15 -6.80 -25.89
N ALA A 134 6.10 -6.80 -26.82
CA ALA A 134 5.79 -6.93 -28.24
C ALA A 134 5.04 -8.21 -28.56
N LYS A 135 5.36 -9.30 -27.87
CA LYS A 135 4.70 -10.59 -28.05
C LYS A 135 3.22 -10.54 -27.64
N ASP A 136 2.93 -9.91 -26.51
CA ASP A 136 1.56 -9.79 -26.00
C ASP A 136 0.74 -8.82 -26.85
N VAL A 137 1.33 -7.75 -27.33
CA VAL A 137 0.68 -6.83 -28.27
C VAL A 137 0.30 -7.56 -29.55
N GLN A 138 1.19 -8.40 -30.07
CA GLN A 138 0.93 -9.18 -31.28
C GLN A 138 -0.17 -10.22 -31.07
N ALA A 139 -0.21 -10.85 -29.89
CA ALA A 139 -1.27 -11.78 -29.51
C ALA A 139 -2.64 -11.07 -29.49
N LEU A 140 -2.69 -9.83 -28.98
CA LEU A 140 -3.91 -9.02 -29.01
C LEU A 140 -4.33 -8.70 -30.44
N GLN A 141 -3.38 -8.33 -31.30
CA GLN A 141 -3.61 -8.03 -32.71
C GLN A 141 -4.24 -9.24 -33.41
N THR A 142 -3.66 -10.42 -33.21
CA THR A 142 -4.17 -11.66 -33.82
C THR A 142 -5.57 -12.01 -33.33
N ARG A 143 -5.83 -11.79 -32.04
CA ARG A 143 -7.11 -12.15 -31.42
C ARG A 143 -8.26 -11.22 -31.84
N TYR A 144 -8.00 -9.93 -31.99
CA TYR A 144 -9.04 -8.92 -32.20
C TYR A 144 -9.03 -8.26 -33.59
N ALA A 145 -7.98 -8.45 -34.37
CA ALA A 145 -7.96 -7.97 -35.75
C ALA A 145 -8.84 -8.89 -36.60
N SER A 146 -9.80 -8.34 -37.23
CA SER A 146 -10.66 -9.04 -38.19
C SER A 146 -10.27 -8.71 -39.62
#